data_b3ca5d65cf52f4e8aa5f6679b4dc6080
#
_entry.id   b3ca5d65cf52f4e8aa5f6679b4dc6080
#
_cell.length_a   1.000
_cell.length_b   1.000
_cell.length_c   1.000
_cell.angle_alpha   90.00
_cell.angle_beta   90.00
_cell.angle_gamma   90.00
#
_symmetry.space_group_name_H-M   'P 1'
#
loop_
_entity.id
_entity.type
_entity.pdbx_description
1 polymer ?
#
loop_
_entity_poly.entity_id
_entity_poly.type
_entity_poly.pdbx_seq_one_letter_code
_entity_poly.pdbx_strand_id
1 'polypeptide(L)'
;MRRVWLHIVIIAFSAAAHAQLPGALPRVELPATVNDALGTVGGTVRNTVGNVAGEVDRLADARRLRINELLRTQRARVERDPAGQPILRAEIVAFDPSNDALDRVRGAGFEIARERVLDGLDARVVVLRAPDDMSTRRALARVRDLDPQGAYDYNHLYLESGTVGEARGARAPTMIAQADPGATRAGTGAATTLSAAAAGVTATSANTSASAIQGAASAGAFKVGLVDGGVDVTHPVFRNTVIHQHGCDDKPIPSVHGTAVASLLVGKSEPFNGAAPGAELFSADVYCGLGAGGAVDAVADAVAWLAKQRVPVINVSLVGPRNVLLENVVKRAIARGHVIVAAVGNDGPAAPPLYPAAYPDVVGVTGVDARRKVLLEAGRGPQVDFSAPGADMAAAGLAPTFSAVRGTSFAAPIVAGLLAASLREPDLSGASKAIAALAQQAVDLGSRGVDKTYGNGLVGAGISVAPVAALVGTGGVATAAARH
;
A
#
# COMPACT_ATOMS: atom_id res chain seq x y z
N MET A 1 -26.54 3.33 -43.87
CA MET A 1 -25.54 3.79 -44.85
C MET A 1 -25.11 5.19 -44.50
N ARG A 2 -23.91 5.37 -43.96
CA ARG A 2 -23.08 6.60 -44.03
C ARG A 2 -21.73 6.22 -43.41
N ARG A 3 -20.76 6.00 -44.29
CA ARG A 3 -19.34 5.77 -43.94
C ARG A 3 -18.74 7.14 -43.62
N VAL A 4 -18.10 7.25 -42.43
CA VAL A 4 -17.26 8.40 -42.10
C VAL A 4 -15.81 7.95 -42.27
N TRP A 5 -15.12 8.58 -43.21
CA TRP A 5 -13.71 8.38 -43.50
C TRP A 5 -12.87 9.17 -42.48
N LEU A 6 -11.95 8.48 -41.85
CA LEU A 6 -10.93 9.08 -40.99
C LEU A 6 -9.74 9.47 -41.88
N HIS A 7 -9.50 10.77 -42.03
CA HIS A 7 -8.35 11.29 -42.77
C HIS A 7 -7.14 11.38 -41.80
N ILE A 8 -6.13 10.56 -42.06
CA ILE A 8 -4.81 10.71 -41.49
C ILE A 8 -4.07 11.75 -42.34
N VAL A 9 -3.75 12.90 -41.73
CA VAL A 9 -2.90 13.90 -42.36
C VAL A 9 -1.44 13.58 -42.02
N ILE A 10 -0.71 13.07 -43.01
CA ILE A 10 0.73 12.95 -42.93
C ILE A 10 1.32 14.27 -43.47
N ILE A 11 1.91 15.07 -42.62
CA ILE A 11 2.66 16.26 -43.03
C ILE A 11 4.08 15.81 -43.36
N ALA A 12 4.38 15.67 -44.63
CA ALA A 12 5.74 15.54 -45.13
C ALA A 12 6.31 16.94 -45.38
N PHE A 13 7.31 17.32 -44.62
CA PHE A 13 8.12 18.50 -44.92
C PHE A 13 9.15 18.13 -46.00
N SER A 14 8.96 18.56 -47.21
CA SER A 14 10.00 18.60 -48.25
C SER A 14 10.67 19.97 -48.21
N ALA A 15 11.94 19.94 -47.81
CA ALA A 15 12.83 21.13 -47.87
C ALA A 15 13.49 21.20 -49.26
N ALA A 16 13.28 22.29 -49.99
CA ALA A 16 14.20 22.76 -51.01
C ALA A 16 13.98 24.25 -51.22
N ALA A 17 14.82 25.03 -50.55
CA ALA A 17 15.11 26.41 -50.98
C ALA A 17 16.59 26.66 -50.78
N HIS A 18 17.33 26.66 -51.90
CA HIS A 18 18.73 27.15 -51.93
C HIS A 18 18.67 28.66 -51.86
N ALA A 19 19.14 29.24 -50.76
CA ALA A 19 19.54 30.62 -50.71
C ALA A 19 21.02 30.66 -50.33
N GLN A 20 21.87 31.03 -51.28
CA GLN A 20 23.28 31.33 -51.05
C GLN A 20 23.37 32.64 -50.27
N LEU A 21 23.92 32.59 -49.08
CA LEU A 21 24.42 33.75 -48.34
C LEU A 21 25.96 33.65 -48.24
N PRO A 22 26.69 34.69 -48.65
CA PRO A 22 28.15 34.74 -48.48
C PRO A 22 28.47 35.25 -47.10
N GLY A 23 29.26 34.48 -46.34
CA GLY A 23 29.79 34.92 -45.07
C GLY A 23 29.97 33.72 -44.12
N ALA A 24 31.15 33.10 -44.17
CA ALA A 24 31.52 32.08 -43.20
C ALA A 24 31.61 32.73 -41.80
N LEU A 25 30.70 32.35 -40.92
CA LEU A 25 30.83 32.64 -39.48
C LEU A 25 32.04 31.87 -38.94
N PRO A 26 32.87 32.48 -38.11
CA PRO A 26 34.00 31.80 -37.51
C PRO A 26 33.50 30.57 -36.72
N ARG A 27 34.06 29.39 -37.01
CA ARG A 27 33.91 28.21 -36.17
C ARG A 27 34.52 28.55 -34.80
N VAL A 28 33.66 28.70 -33.81
CA VAL A 28 34.06 28.72 -32.41
C VAL A 28 34.44 27.28 -32.05
N GLU A 29 35.72 26.97 -32.06
CA GLU A 29 36.20 25.72 -31.46
C GLU A 29 36.09 25.87 -29.94
N LEU A 30 35.11 25.16 -29.37
CA LEU A 30 35.01 25.06 -27.92
C LEU A 30 36.21 24.29 -27.38
N PRO A 31 36.81 24.72 -26.27
CA PRO A 31 37.93 24.01 -25.66
C PRO A 31 37.58 22.53 -25.44
N ALA A 32 38.52 21.62 -25.64
CA ALA A 32 38.34 20.17 -25.48
C ALA A 32 37.73 19.80 -24.15
N THR A 33 38.05 20.55 -23.10
CA THR A 33 37.45 20.39 -21.74
C THR A 33 35.94 20.59 -21.68
N VAL A 34 35.33 21.42 -22.54
CA VAL A 34 33.88 21.64 -22.60
C VAL A 34 33.21 20.48 -23.35
N ASN A 35 33.83 19.97 -24.42
CA ASN A 35 33.33 18.80 -25.13
C ASN A 35 33.40 17.52 -24.27
N ASP A 36 34.46 17.33 -23.48
CA ASP A 36 34.60 16.23 -22.55
C ASP A 36 33.56 16.32 -21.39
N ALA A 37 33.32 17.53 -20.87
CA ALA A 37 32.30 17.76 -19.86
C ALA A 37 30.88 17.48 -20.38
N LEU A 38 30.56 17.92 -21.61
CA LEU A 38 29.29 17.63 -22.28
C LEU A 38 29.13 16.13 -22.58
N GLY A 39 30.20 15.45 -23.00
CA GLY A 39 30.25 14.00 -23.21
C GLY A 39 29.99 13.21 -21.90
N THR A 40 30.65 13.66 -20.82
CA THR A 40 30.51 13.06 -19.48
C THR A 40 29.09 13.26 -18.91
N VAL A 41 28.54 14.48 -19.02
CA VAL A 41 27.17 14.80 -18.60
C VAL A 41 26.15 14.00 -19.44
N GLY A 42 26.33 13.95 -20.77
CA GLY A 42 25.45 13.15 -21.64
C GLY A 42 25.56 11.65 -21.40
N GLY A 43 26.73 11.12 -21.03
CA GLY A 43 26.95 9.74 -20.61
C GLY A 43 26.28 9.43 -19.26
N THR A 44 26.46 10.31 -18.28
CA THR A 44 25.86 10.19 -16.95
C THR A 44 24.33 10.25 -17.02
N VAL A 45 23.77 11.19 -17.79
CA VAL A 45 22.32 11.30 -18.00
C VAL A 45 21.76 10.05 -18.67
N ARG A 46 22.39 9.54 -19.74
CA ARG A 46 21.96 8.30 -20.40
C ARG A 46 22.04 7.09 -19.49
N ASN A 47 23.10 6.95 -18.72
CA ASN A 47 23.22 5.85 -17.76
C ASN A 47 22.21 5.95 -16.62
N THR A 48 21.95 7.17 -16.12
CA THR A 48 20.94 7.41 -15.09
C THR A 48 19.53 7.12 -15.61
N VAL A 49 19.18 7.58 -16.81
CA VAL A 49 17.89 7.31 -17.45
C VAL A 49 17.74 5.81 -17.75
N GLY A 50 18.80 5.15 -18.25
CA GLY A 50 18.79 3.70 -18.48
C GLY A 50 18.63 2.88 -17.20
N ASN A 51 19.28 3.28 -16.11
CA ASN A 51 19.14 2.63 -14.81
C ASN A 51 17.74 2.84 -14.21
N VAL A 52 17.18 4.05 -14.32
CA VAL A 52 15.81 4.35 -13.86
C VAL A 52 14.78 3.56 -14.68
N ALA A 53 14.92 3.52 -16.00
CA ALA A 53 14.02 2.73 -16.85
C ALA A 53 14.07 1.22 -16.50
N GLY A 54 15.28 0.67 -16.32
CA GLY A 54 15.44 -0.73 -15.92
C GLY A 54 14.96 -1.05 -14.50
N GLU A 55 14.91 -0.08 -13.62
CA GLU A 55 14.33 -0.23 -12.28
C GLU A 55 12.79 -0.15 -12.32
N VAL A 56 12.24 0.74 -13.13
CA VAL A 56 10.79 0.82 -13.40
C VAL A 56 10.27 -0.49 -13.97
N ASP A 57 10.96 -1.05 -14.98
CA ASP A 57 10.57 -2.31 -15.59
C ASP A 57 10.62 -3.47 -14.57
N ARG A 58 11.65 -3.51 -13.72
CA ARG A 58 11.76 -4.53 -12.66
C ARG A 58 10.65 -4.43 -11.62
N LEU A 59 10.27 -3.23 -11.23
CA LEU A 59 9.21 -2.99 -10.23
C LEU A 59 7.82 -3.24 -10.84
N ALA A 60 7.57 -2.82 -12.06
CA ALA A 60 6.34 -3.12 -12.80
C ALA A 60 6.15 -4.63 -13.03
N ASP A 61 7.25 -5.36 -13.17
CA ASP A 61 7.24 -6.81 -13.33
C ASP A 61 7.08 -7.59 -12.01
N ALA A 62 7.27 -6.97 -10.86
CA ALA A 62 7.30 -7.66 -9.56
C ALA A 62 6.01 -8.46 -9.30
N ARG A 63 4.82 -7.88 -9.54
CA ARG A 63 3.55 -8.60 -9.40
C ARG A 63 3.43 -9.73 -10.43
N ARG A 64 3.84 -9.51 -11.68
CA ARG A 64 3.85 -10.53 -12.72
C ARG A 64 4.77 -11.70 -12.35
N LEU A 65 5.95 -11.41 -11.82
CA LEU A 65 6.88 -12.43 -11.32
C LEU A 65 6.29 -13.21 -10.15
N ARG A 66 5.62 -12.52 -9.21
CA ARG A 66 4.92 -13.16 -8.11
C ARG A 66 3.80 -14.09 -8.60
N ILE A 67 2.98 -13.64 -9.55
CA ILE A 67 1.94 -14.47 -10.18
C ILE A 67 2.57 -15.70 -10.87
N ASN A 68 3.67 -15.52 -11.62
CA ASN A 68 4.38 -16.64 -12.25
C ASN A 68 4.90 -17.64 -11.23
N GLU A 69 5.46 -17.16 -10.13
CA GLU A 69 5.95 -17.99 -9.03
C GLU A 69 4.81 -18.77 -8.37
N LEU A 70 3.68 -18.15 -8.10
CA LEU A 70 2.48 -18.81 -7.57
C LEU A 70 2.01 -19.94 -8.50
N LEU A 71 1.94 -19.68 -9.80
CA LEU A 71 1.53 -20.67 -10.79
C LEU A 71 2.53 -21.84 -10.89
N ARG A 72 3.83 -21.57 -10.67
CA ARG A 72 4.86 -22.59 -10.67
C ARG A 72 4.82 -23.45 -9.41
N THR A 73 4.70 -22.84 -8.24
CA THR A 73 4.77 -23.51 -6.93
C THR A 73 3.45 -24.12 -6.50
N GLN A 74 2.32 -23.54 -6.92
CA GLN A 74 0.96 -23.89 -6.48
C GLN A 74 0.08 -24.37 -7.64
N ARG A 75 0.67 -24.93 -8.71
CA ARG A 75 -0.03 -25.31 -9.95
C ARG A 75 -1.24 -26.24 -9.76
N ALA A 76 -1.26 -26.99 -8.68
CA ALA A 76 -2.40 -27.88 -8.36
C ALA A 76 -3.63 -27.09 -7.90
N ARG A 77 -3.43 -25.89 -7.32
CA ARG A 77 -4.49 -25.07 -6.69
C ARG A 77 -4.76 -23.76 -7.43
N VAL A 78 -3.76 -23.25 -8.16
CA VAL A 78 -3.82 -21.93 -8.79
C VAL A 78 -3.68 -22.07 -10.30
N GLU A 79 -4.50 -21.31 -11.02
CA GLU A 79 -4.42 -21.18 -12.48
C GLU A 79 -4.67 -19.73 -12.91
N ARG A 80 -4.63 -19.45 -14.22
CA ARG A 80 -4.94 -18.13 -14.75
C ARG A 80 -6.38 -18.06 -15.26
N ASP A 81 -7.01 -16.93 -15.01
CA ASP A 81 -8.22 -16.55 -15.75
C ASP A 81 -7.88 -16.14 -17.20
N PRO A 82 -8.88 -15.85 -18.06
CA PRO A 82 -8.65 -15.39 -19.43
C PRO A 82 -7.87 -14.07 -19.55
N ALA A 83 -7.86 -13.23 -18.49
CA ALA A 83 -7.10 -11.98 -18.42
C ALA A 83 -5.69 -12.16 -17.86
N GLY A 84 -5.30 -13.40 -17.53
CA GLY A 84 -3.98 -13.73 -16.98
C GLY A 84 -3.86 -13.53 -15.47
N GLN A 85 -4.96 -13.26 -14.75
CA GLN A 85 -4.97 -13.05 -13.31
C GLN A 85 -5.01 -14.39 -12.56
N PRO A 86 -4.40 -14.48 -11.36
CA PRO A 86 -4.38 -15.72 -10.58
C PRO A 86 -5.73 -15.98 -9.94
N ILE A 87 -6.22 -17.21 -10.11
CA ILE A 87 -7.50 -17.70 -9.54
C ILE A 87 -7.29 -19.06 -8.85
N LEU A 88 -8.14 -19.37 -7.90
CA LEU A 88 -8.23 -20.72 -7.37
C LEU A 88 -8.91 -21.63 -8.39
N ARG A 89 -8.25 -22.79 -8.66
CA ARG A 89 -8.70 -23.78 -9.63
C ARG A 89 -10.02 -24.39 -9.21
N ALA A 90 -10.94 -24.54 -10.16
CA ALA A 90 -12.26 -25.13 -10.01
C ALA A 90 -13.16 -24.41 -8.98
N GLU A 91 -12.84 -23.18 -8.55
CA GLU A 91 -13.65 -22.41 -7.62
C GLU A 91 -14.33 -21.22 -8.31
N ILE A 92 -15.64 -21.10 -8.11
CA ILE A 92 -16.48 -19.97 -8.50
C ILE A 92 -17.07 -19.36 -7.25
N VAL A 93 -16.99 -18.04 -7.10
CA VAL A 93 -17.64 -17.33 -5.99
C VAL A 93 -18.99 -16.78 -6.43
N ALA A 94 -19.96 -16.90 -5.54
CA ALA A 94 -21.30 -16.36 -5.69
C ALA A 94 -21.60 -15.40 -4.54
N PHE A 95 -22.08 -14.20 -4.85
CA PHE A 95 -22.48 -13.22 -3.87
C PHE A 95 -24.02 -13.25 -3.74
N ASP A 96 -24.48 -13.55 -2.54
CA ASP A 96 -25.89 -13.52 -2.13
C ASP A 96 -26.84 -14.34 -3.06
N PRO A 97 -26.44 -15.60 -3.46
CA PRO A 97 -27.24 -16.40 -4.37
C PRO A 97 -28.56 -16.84 -3.69
N SER A 98 -29.65 -16.91 -4.45
CA SER A 98 -30.90 -17.48 -3.97
C SER A 98 -30.78 -19.01 -3.77
N ASN A 99 -31.61 -19.58 -2.94
CA ASN A 99 -31.63 -21.05 -2.75
C ASN A 99 -32.00 -21.77 -4.06
N ASP A 100 -32.96 -21.24 -4.82
CA ASP A 100 -33.33 -21.79 -6.13
C ASP A 100 -32.15 -21.77 -7.14
N ALA A 101 -31.32 -20.72 -7.09
CA ALA A 101 -30.09 -20.65 -7.90
C ALA A 101 -29.11 -21.74 -7.46
N LEU A 102 -28.92 -21.93 -6.16
CA LEU A 102 -28.03 -22.97 -5.63
C LEU A 102 -28.55 -24.38 -6.00
N ASP A 103 -29.87 -24.61 -5.96
CA ASP A 103 -30.43 -25.90 -6.34
C ASP A 103 -30.25 -26.21 -7.83
N ARG A 104 -30.40 -25.19 -8.72
CA ARG A 104 -30.06 -25.34 -10.15
C ARG A 104 -28.59 -25.67 -10.36
N VAL A 105 -27.70 -24.99 -9.65
CA VAL A 105 -26.26 -25.18 -9.75
C VAL A 105 -25.86 -26.58 -9.24
N ARG A 106 -26.43 -27.05 -8.12
CA ARG A 106 -26.23 -28.41 -7.61
C ARG A 106 -26.75 -29.46 -8.61
N GLY A 107 -27.93 -29.23 -9.19
CA GLY A 107 -28.49 -30.09 -10.24
C GLY A 107 -27.61 -30.19 -11.51
N ALA A 108 -26.73 -29.24 -11.72
CA ALA A 108 -25.74 -29.22 -12.81
C ALA A 108 -24.37 -29.83 -12.39
N GLY A 109 -24.27 -30.44 -11.22
CA GLY A 109 -23.11 -31.18 -10.74
C GLY A 109 -22.09 -30.33 -9.96
N PHE A 110 -22.42 -29.08 -9.62
CA PHE A 110 -21.55 -28.29 -8.75
C PHE A 110 -21.74 -28.66 -7.27
N GLU A 111 -20.67 -28.56 -6.52
CA GLU A 111 -20.68 -28.73 -5.06
C GLU A 111 -20.54 -27.38 -4.36
N ILE A 112 -21.16 -27.21 -3.19
CA ILE A 112 -20.88 -26.08 -2.31
C ILE A 112 -19.61 -26.43 -1.52
N ALA A 113 -18.48 -25.82 -1.88
CA ALA A 113 -17.23 -26.03 -1.19
C ALA A 113 -17.19 -25.31 0.17
N ARG A 114 -17.72 -24.09 0.21
CA ARG A 114 -17.79 -23.24 1.43
C ARG A 114 -18.98 -22.29 1.32
N GLU A 115 -19.59 -22.00 2.46
CA GLU A 115 -20.59 -20.95 2.61
C GLU A 115 -20.18 -20.08 3.81
N ARG A 116 -20.23 -18.76 3.65
CA ARG A 116 -19.94 -17.79 4.69
C ARG A 116 -21.08 -16.79 4.79
N VAL A 117 -21.62 -16.65 5.98
CA VAL A 117 -22.56 -15.57 6.30
C VAL A 117 -21.76 -14.32 6.61
N LEU A 118 -22.00 -13.26 5.87
CA LEU A 118 -21.38 -11.96 6.04
C LEU A 118 -22.24 -11.09 6.97
N ASP A 119 -22.32 -11.46 8.26
CA ASP A 119 -23.23 -10.86 9.25
C ASP A 119 -23.17 -9.32 9.28
N GLY A 120 -21.96 -8.74 9.20
CA GLY A 120 -21.78 -7.28 9.19
C GLY A 120 -22.31 -6.58 7.93
N LEU A 121 -22.67 -7.35 6.89
CA LEU A 121 -23.10 -6.83 5.58
C LEU A 121 -24.47 -7.34 5.15
N ASP A 122 -25.16 -8.14 5.97
CA ASP A 122 -26.45 -8.80 5.65
C ASP A 122 -26.41 -9.50 4.29
N ALA A 123 -25.40 -10.32 4.08
CA ALA A 123 -25.14 -11.04 2.84
C ALA A 123 -24.54 -12.41 3.10
N ARG A 124 -24.43 -13.22 2.06
CA ARG A 124 -23.66 -14.47 2.09
C ARG A 124 -22.78 -14.62 0.88
N VAL A 125 -21.69 -15.33 1.06
CA VAL A 125 -20.80 -15.77 -0.02
C VAL A 125 -20.82 -17.28 -0.07
N VAL A 126 -21.02 -17.81 -1.26
CA VAL A 126 -20.94 -19.24 -1.52
C VAL A 126 -19.81 -19.50 -2.50
N VAL A 127 -18.91 -20.40 -2.15
CA VAL A 127 -17.87 -20.90 -3.05
C VAL A 127 -18.35 -22.23 -3.61
N LEU A 128 -18.49 -22.25 -4.92
CA LEU A 128 -18.90 -23.41 -5.68
C LEU A 128 -17.64 -24.12 -6.21
N ARG A 129 -17.60 -25.43 -6.10
CA ARG A 129 -16.60 -26.28 -6.76
C ARG A 129 -17.17 -26.81 -8.07
N ALA A 130 -16.45 -26.60 -9.14
CA ALA A 130 -16.80 -27.15 -10.46
C ALA A 130 -16.64 -28.68 -10.48
N PRO A 131 -17.42 -29.42 -11.31
CA PRO A 131 -17.17 -30.83 -11.60
C PRO A 131 -15.75 -31.06 -12.16
N ASP A 132 -15.17 -32.23 -11.86
CA ASP A 132 -13.77 -32.54 -12.20
C ASP A 132 -13.47 -32.51 -13.71
N ASP A 133 -14.46 -32.77 -14.55
CA ASP A 133 -14.38 -32.74 -16.01
C ASP A 133 -14.55 -31.34 -16.61
N MET A 134 -14.80 -30.32 -15.77
CA MET A 134 -15.11 -28.97 -16.19
C MET A 134 -14.00 -27.98 -15.83
N SER A 135 -13.44 -27.27 -16.81
CA SER A 135 -12.50 -26.19 -16.54
C SER A 135 -13.19 -25.01 -15.81
N THR A 136 -12.45 -24.28 -14.96
CA THR A 136 -12.98 -23.13 -14.18
C THR A 136 -13.65 -22.09 -15.09
N ARG A 137 -13.12 -21.87 -16.29
CA ARG A 137 -13.72 -20.97 -17.28
C ARG A 137 -15.10 -21.45 -17.74
N ARG A 138 -15.25 -22.75 -18.06
CA ARG A 138 -16.54 -23.31 -18.44
C ARG A 138 -17.52 -23.32 -17.26
N ALA A 139 -17.01 -23.57 -16.08
CA ALA A 139 -17.79 -23.56 -14.83
C ALA A 139 -18.44 -22.19 -14.60
N LEU A 140 -17.67 -21.10 -14.70
CA LEU A 140 -18.20 -19.74 -14.55
C LEU A 140 -19.26 -19.43 -15.63
N ALA A 141 -19.01 -19.77 -16.88
CA ALA A 141 -19.99 -19.58 -17.95
C ALA A 141 -21.29 -20.38 -17.66
N ARG A 142 -21.15 -21.65 -17.25
CA ARG A 142 -22.29 -22.53 -16.94
C ARG A 142 -23.13 -22.00 -15.79
N VAL A 143 -22.52 -21.52 -14.71
CA VAL A 143 -23.25 -20.96 -13.56
C VAL A 143 -24.00 -19.68 -13.98
N ARG A 144 -23.39 -18.82 -14.79
CA ARG A 144 -24.04 -17.62 -15.32
C ARG A 144 -25.22 -17.94 -16.26
N ASP A 145 -25.15 -19.03 -17.04
CA ASP A 145 -26.25 -19.49 -17.87
C ASP A 145 -27.41 -20.02 -17.01
N LEU A 146 -27.12 -20.71 -15.90
CA LEU A 146 -28.12 -21.26 -14.99
C LEU A 146 -28.82 -20.19 -14.16
N ASP A 147 -28.12 -19.08 -13.86
CA ASP A 147 -28.64 -17.96 -13.09
C ASP A 147 -28.09 -16.62 -13.65
N PRO A 148 -28.69 -16.12 -14.75
CA PRO A 148 -28.19 -14.91 -15.44
C PRO A 148 -28.27 -13.63 -14.60
N GLN A 149 -29.08 -13.60 -13.54
CA GLN A 149 -29.21 -12.45 -12.66
C GLN A 149 -28.28 -12.51 -11.44
N GLY A 150 -27.62 -13.64 -11.21
CA GLY A 150 -26.74 -13.86 -10.07
C GLY A 150 -25.38 -13.18 -10.25
N ALA A 151 -24.75 -12.88 -9.14
CA ALA A 151 -23.42 -12.28 -9.08
C ALA A 151 -22.36 -13.38 -8.89
N TYR A 152 -21.74 -13.80 -9.99
CA TYR A 152 -20.74 -14.87 -10.03
C TYR A 152 -19.43 -14.41 -10.61
N ASP A 153 -18.31 -14.84 -10.02
CA ASP A 153 -16.97 -14.58 -10.54
C ASP A 153 -15.98 -15.70 -10.19
N TYR A 154 -14.77 -15.63 -10.71
CA TYR A 154 -13.66 -16.47 -10.29
C TYR A 154 -13.29 -16.17 -8.85
N ASN A 155 -12.76 -17.15 -8.12
CA ASN A 155 -12.11 -16.91 -6.84
C ASN A 155 -10.70 -16.38 -7.08
N HIS A 156 -10.60 -15.06 -7.36
CA HIS A 156 -9.34 -14.39 -7.63
C HIS A 156 -8.45 -14.29 -6.39
N LEU A 157 -7.15 -14.31 -6.62
CA LEU A 157 -6.14 -14.08 -5.58
C LEU A 157 -5.67 -12.62 -5.59
N TYR A 158 -5.75 -11.99 -4.44
CA TYR A 158 -5.25 -10.63 -4.18
C TYR A 158 -3.86 -10.73 -3.54
N LEU A 159 -2.95 -9.89 -3.99
CA LEU A 159 -1.55 -9.93 -3.61
C LEU A 159 -1.15 -8.66 -2.87
N GLU A 160 -0.16 -8.77 -2.01
CA GLU A 160 0.50 -7.64 -1.35
C GLU A 160 1.02 -6.65 -2.40
N SER A 161 0.88 -5.37 -2.12
CA SER A 161 1.27 -4.28 -3.02
C SER A 161 2.44 -3.48 -2.43
N GLY A 162 3.62 -4.09 -2.38
CA GLY A 162 4.83 -3.44 -1.87
C GLY A 162 5.94 -4.43 -1.59
N THR A 163 7.09 -3.91 -1.20
CA THR A 163 8.27 -4.70 -0.81
C THR A 163 8.72 -4.31 0.58
N VAL A 164 9.03 -5.31 1.39
CA VAL A 164 9.74 -5.16 2.66
C VAL A 164 11.17 -5.62 2.42
N GLY A 165 12.13 -4.72 2.62
CA GLY A 165 13.56 -5.05 2.48
C GLY A 165 13.99 -6.08 3.52
N GLU A 166 15.04 -6.85 3.22
CA GLU A 166 15.63 -7.74 4.20
C GLU A 166 16.12 -6.94 5.41
N ALA A 167 15.81 -7.43 6.62
CA ALA A 167 16.24 -6.83 7.86
C ALA A 167 17.77 -6.92 7.96
N ARG A 168 18.49 -5.86 7.55
CA ARG A 168 19.92 -5.74 7.89
C ARG A 168 20.01 -5.39 9.36
N GLY A 169 20.15 -6.42 10.20
CA GLY A 169 20.67 -6.44 11.56
C GLY A 169 20.52 -5.19 12.46
N ALA A 170 19.39 -4.51 12.45
CA ALA A 170 19.08 -3.50 13.43
C ALA A 170 18.56 -4.21 14.70
N ARG A 171 19.48 -4.53 15.62
CA ARG A 171 19.09 -4.92 16.98
C ARG A 171 18.27 -3.80 17.57
N ALA A 172 17.10 -4.13 18.14
CA ALA A 172 16.37 -3.21 19.00
C ALA A 172 17.32 -2.64 20.06
N PRO A 173 17.20 -1.36 20.43
CA PRO A 173 18.00 -0.84 21.52
C PRO A 173 17.75 -1.72 22.74
N THR A 174 18.82 -2.36 23.23
CA THR A 174 18.79 -3.17 24.44
C THR A 174 18.34 -2.25 25.57
N MET A 175 17.18 -2.51 26.16
CA MET A 175 16.75 -1.85 27.38
C MET A 175 17.86 -2.07 28.42
N ILE A 176 18.56 -1.00 28.75
CA ILE A 176 19.49 -1.03 29.88
C ILE A 176 18.64 -1.28 31.11
N ALA A 177 18.78 -2.46 31.69
CA ALA A 177 18.21 -2.76 33.00
C ALA A 177 18.71 -1.69 33.96
N GLN A 178 17.79 -1.03 34.66
CA GLN A 178 18.12 -0.12 35.77
C GLN A 178 18.98 -0.89 36.77
N ALA A 179 20.24 -0.50 36.87
CA ALA A 179 21.11 -0.94 37.95
C ALA A 179 20.72 -0.19 39.23
N ASP A 180 20.58 -0.93 40.26
CA ASP A 180 20.32 -0.53 41.66
C ASP A 180 21.27 0.61 42.12
N PRO A 181 20.81 1.66 42.83
CA PRO A 181 21.66 2.71 43.33
C PRO A 181 22.21 2.33 44.72
N GLY A 182 23.40 1.75 44.72
CA GLY A 182 24.04 1.44 45.97
C GLY A 182 25.54 1.14 45.88
N ALA A 183 26.37 2.14 45.60
CA ALA A 183 27.79 2.12 46.06
C ALA A 183 28.46 3.49 45.83
N THR A 184 28.59 4.21 46.89
CA THR A 184 29.47 5.38 47.04
C THR A 184 30.93 5.06 46.80
N ARG A 185 31.64 5.88 45.96
CA ARG A 185 33.02 6.28 46.27
C ARG A 185 33.43 7.57 45.51
N ALA A 186 34.03 8.45 46.31
CA ALA A 186 34.53 9.77 45.95
C ALA A 186 35.76 9.72 45.03
N GLY A 187 35.94 10.76 44.23
CA GLY A 187 37.15 11.02 43.45
C GLY A 187 37.08 12.37 42.76
N THR A 188 37.77 13.33 43.33
CA THR A 188 37.98 14.74 42.93
C THR A 188 38.68 14.90 41.60
N GLY A 189 38.32 15.94 40.80
CA GLY A 189 39.16 16.40 39.68
C GLY A 189 38.51 17.44 38.75
N ALA A 190 38.73 18.69 39.10
CA ALA A 190 38.92 19.91 38.29
C ALA A 190 38.15 20.16 37.00
N ALA A 191 37.41 21.24 37.01
CA ALA A 191 36.79 21.96 35.90
C ALA A 191 37.83 22.68 35.01
N THR A 192 37.58 22.70 33.69
CA THR A 192 38.11 23.75 32.82
C THR A 192 37.03 24.11 31.77
N THR A 193 36.56 25.32 31.90
CA THR A 193 35.64 25.99 31.00
C THR A 193 36.37 26.46 29.73
N LEU A 194 35.83 26.13 28.56
CA LEU A 194 36.11 26.87 27.32
C LEU A 194 34.79 27.27 26.65
N SER A 195 34.57 28.56 26.65
CA SER A 195 33.50 29.27 25.93
C SER A 195 33.83 29.34 24.46
N ALA A 196 32.87 28.98 23.62
CA ALA A 196 32.91 29.35 22.21
C ALA A 196 31.53 29.85 21.77
N ALA A 197 31.53 31.09 21.23
CA ALA A 197 30.37 31.84 20.79
C ALA A 197 29.68 31.18 19.61
N ALA A 198 28.36 31.04 19.68
CA ALA A 198 27.51 30.60 18.58
C ALA A 198 26.89 31.81 17.89
N ALA A 199 27.15 31.97 16.58
CA ALA A 199 26.41 32.86 15.73
C ALA A 199 25.03 32.33 15.42
N GLY A 200 24.00 33.12 15.75
CA GLY A 200 22.60 32.76 15.51
C GLY A 200 22.24 32.79 14.02
N VAL A 201 21.62 31.73 13.57
CA VAL A 201 20.80 31.72 12.36
C VAL A 201 19.39 31.35 12.82
N THR A 202 18.50 32.32 12.78
CA THR A 202 17.08 32.14 13.07
C THR A 202 16.41 31.39 11.93
N ALA A 203 16.17 30.08 12.11
CA ALA A 203 15.26 29.32 11.29
C ALA A 203 13.84 29.49 11.84
N THR A 204 13.01 30.21 11.11
CA THR A 204 11.59 30.35 11.42
C THR A 204 10.91 29.03 11.12
N SER A 205 10.56 28.27 12.16
CA SER A 205 9.87 27.00 12.08
C SER A 205 8.41 27.20 11.76
N ALA A 206 8.00 26.79 10.58
CA ALA A 206 6.59 26.52 10.25
C ALA A 206 6.15 25.22 10.93
N ASN A 207 5.85 25.26 12.20
CA ASN A 207 5.48 24.08 13.02
C ASN A 207 4.10 24.26 13.65
N THR A 208 3.10 24.68 12.86
CA THR A 208 1.77 25.01 13.41
C THR A 208 0.66 24.03 13.02
N SER A 209 0.91 23.04 12.15
CA SER A 209 -0.18 22.16 11.66
C SER A 209 -0.25 20.78 12.33
N ALA A 210 0.80 20.30 12.97
CA ALA A 210 0.78 18.98 13.64
C ALA A 210 0.14 19.02 15.05
N SER A 211 0.16 20.18 15.72
CA SER A 211 -0.39 20.32 17.09
C SER A 211 -1.92 20.36 17.16
N ALA A 212 -2.61 20.70 16.08
CA ALA A 212 -4.08 20.80 16.09
C ALA A 212 -4.78 19.42 16.09
N ILE A 213 -4.10 18.37 15.60
CA ILE A 213 -4.67 17.01 15.57
C ILE A 213 -4.39 16.26 16.88
N GLN A 214 -3.32 16.59 17.61
CA GLN A 214 -2.98 15.96 18.90
C GLN A 214 -3.85 16.42 20.08
N GLY A 215 -4.64 17.47 19.92
CA GLY A 215 -5.51 18.02 20.99
C GLY A 215 -6.82 17.25 21.24
N ALA A 216 -7.19 16.24 20.42
CA ALA A 216 -8.44 15.51 20.55
C ALA A 216 -8.30 14.10 21.19
N ALA A 217 -7.13 13.76 21.72
CA ALA A 217 -6.80 12.38 22.15
C ALA A 217 -7.18 12.08 23.61
N SER A 218 -8.34 12.53 24.11
CA SER A 218 -8.82 12.14 25.44
C SER A 218 -10.26 11.62 25.50
N ALA A 219 -10.84 11.18 24.40
CA ALA A 219 -12.18 10.59 24.37
C ALA A 219 -12.15 9.21 23.72
N GLY A 220 -12.10 8.13 24.53
CA GLY A 220 -12.36 6.75 24.15
C GLY A 220 -11.44 6.15 23.06
N ALA A 221 -11.06 4.91 23.20
CA ALA A 221 -10.35 4.18 22.14
C ALA A 221 -11.15 4.21 20.84
N PHE A 222 -10.49 4.56 19.72
CA PHE A 222 -11.10 4.53 18.39
C PHE A 222 -10.56 3.32 17.61
N LYS A 223 -11.32 2.85 16.64
CA LYS A 223 -11.03 1.61 15.94
C LYS A 223 -10.49 1.88 14.54
N VAL A 224 -9.57 1.02 14.10
CA VAL A 224 -9.12 0.98 12.72
C VAL A 224 -8.95 -0.47 12.26
N GLY A 225 -9.31 -0.75 11.02
CA GLY A 225 -9.28 -2.08 10.41
C GLY A 225 -8.10 -2.26 9.47
N LEU A 226 -7.63 -3.50 9.38
CA LEU A 226 -6.60 -3.93 8.45
C LEU A 226 -7.03 -5.23 7.77
N VAL A 227 -7.01 -5.26 6.44
CA VAL A 227 -7.12 -6.47 5.62
C VAL A 227 -5.77 -6.70 4.96
N ASP A 228 -5.03 -7.72 5.44
CA ASP A 228 -3.65 -8.00 5.02
C ASP A 228 -3.29 -9.45 5.41
N GLY A 229 -2.02 -9.78 5.61
CA GLY A 229 -1.57 -10.95 6.35
C GLY A 229 -1.63 -10.73 7.86
N GLY A 230 -1.40 -11.78 8.64
CA GLY A 230 -1.40 -11.71 10.10
C GLY A 230 -0.32 -10.77 10.66
N VAL A 231 -0.53 -10.29 11.87
CA VAL A 231 0.35 -9.34 12.57
C VAL A 231 1.13 -10.05 13.67
N ASP A 232 2.44 -9.83 13.75
CA ASP A 232 3.24 -10.23 14.90
C ASP A 232 2.97 -9.27 16.09
N VAL A 233 1.98 -9.64 16.89
CA VAL A 233 1.56 -8.85 18.06
C VAL A 233 2.62 -8.80 19.16
N THR A 234 3.66 -9.64 19.09
CA THR A 234 4.75 -9.68 20.06
C THR A 234 5.80 -8.60 19.80
N HIS A 235 5.76 -7.96 18.62
CA HIS A 235 6.69 -6.88 18.28
C HIS A 235 6.57 -5.71 19.28
N PRO A 236 7.68 -5.18 19.82
CA PRO A 236 7.66 -4.13 20.84
C PRO A 236 6.87 -2.87 20.49
N VAL A 237 6.74 -2.57 19.19
CA VAL A 237 5.97 -1.41 18.68
C VAL A 237 4.48 -1.48 19.02
N PHE A 238 3.95 -2.67 19.36
CA PHE A 238 2.55 -2.90 19.71
C PHE A 238 2.30 -3.10 21.20
N ARG A 239 3.31 -2.93 22.07
CA ARG A 239 3.22 -3.25 23.50
C ARG A 239 1.99 -2.66 24.22
N ASN A 240 1.56 -1.47 23.79
CA ASN A 240 0.44 -0.75 24.39
C ASN A 240 -0.75 -0.60 23.41
N THR A 241 -0.83 -1.49 22.42
CA THR A 241 -1.89 -1.48 21.40
C THR A 241 -2.77 -2.70 21.61
N VAL A 242 -4.09 -2.49 21.68
CA VAL A 242 -5.06 -3.59 21.65
C VAL A 242 -5.23 -4.04 20.19
N ILE A 243 -4.95 -5.31 19.94
CA ILE A 243 -5.03 -5.89 18.59
C ILE A 243 -5.97 -7.11 18.63
N HIS A 244 -7.04 -7.03 17.86
CA HIS A 244 -7.95 -8.14 17.59
C HIS A 244 -7.59 -8.74 16.23
N GLN A 245 -7.38 -10.04 16.19
CA GLN A 245 -7.07 -10.73 14.94
C GLN A 245 -8.17 -11.71 14.54
N HIS A 246 -8.39 -11.84 13.23
CA HIS A 246 -9.39 -12.73 12.60
C HIS A 246 -8.78 -13.43 11.39
N GLY A 247 -9.40 -14.54 10.98
CA GLY A 247 -9.01 -15.34 9.81
C GLY A 247 -8.28 -16.63 10.21
N CYS A 248 -8.05 -17.48 9.24
CA CYS A 248 -7.26 -18.70 9.38
C CYS A 248 -7.76 -19.64 10.50
N ASP A 249 -9.09 -19.82 10.62
CA ASP A 249 -9.71 -20.60 11.69
C ASP A 249 -9.25 -20.14 13.08
N ASP A 250 -9.25 -18.80 13.30
CA ASP A 250 -8.83 -18.12 14.52
C ASP A 250 -7.35 -18.34 14.89
N LYS A 251 -6.51 -18.65 13.92
CA LYS A 251 -5.05 -18.82 14.08
C LYS A 251 -4.28 -17.97 13.07
N PRO A 252 -4.38 -16.65 13.12
CA PRO A 252 -3.66 -15.77 12.20
C PRO A 252 -2.15 -16.07 12.20
N ILE A 253 -1.56 -16.07 11.02
CA ILE A 253 -0.13 -16.37 10.84
C ILE A 253 0.61 -15.06 10.56
N PRO A 254 1.50 -14.61 11.47
CA PRO A 254 2.25 -13.38 11.27
C PRO A 254 2.96 -13.32 9.92
N SER A 255 2.74 -12.25 9.18
CA SER A 255 3.44 -11.94 7.93
C SER A 255 4.30 -10.70 8.09
N VAL A 256 5.38 -10.63 7.32
CA VAL A 256 6.27 -9.45 7.31
C VAL A 256 5.50 -8.23 6.82
N HIS A 257 4.67 -8.39 5.77
CA HIS A 257 3.91 -7.30 5.18
C HIS A 257 2.80 -6.81 6.12
N GLY A 258 1.97 -7.70 6.65
CA GLY A 258 0.89 -7.34 7.58
C GLY A 258 1.40 -6.68 8.85
N THR A 259 2.53 -7.17 9.41
CA THR A 259 3.18 -6.55 10.58
C THR A 259 3.70 -5.16 10.25
N ALA A 260 4.33 -4.97 9.09
CA ALA A 260 4.83 -3.68 8.64
C ALA A 260 3.69 -2.67 8.47
N VAL A 261 2.62 -3.05 7.76
CA VAL A 261 1.43 -2.19 7.54
C VAL A 261 0.74 -1.85 8.86
N ALA A 262 0.54 -2.83 9.76
CA ALA A 262 -0.02 -2.61 11.10
C ALA A 262 0.81 -1.60 11.92
N SER A 263 2.15 -1.68 11.82
CA SER A 263 3.03 -0.76 12.54
C SER A 263 2.88 0.69 12.05
N LEU A 264 2.77 0.89 10.73
CA LEU A 264 2.54 2.21 10.14
C LEU A 264 1.16 2.77 10.48
N LEU A 265 0.21 1.90 10.76
CA LEU A 265 -1.14 2.27 11.14
C LEU A 265 -1.23 2.65 12.63
N VAL A 266 -0.81 1.77 13.56
CA VAL A 266 -1.05 1.93 15.00
C VAL A 266 0.19 1.81 15.88
N GLY A 267 1.35 1.48 15.32
CA GLY A 267 2.57 1.24 16.09
C GLY A 267 3.02 2.46 16.88
N LYS A 268 3.61 2.23 18.05
CA LYS A 268 4.16 3.27 18.90
C LYS A 268 5.39 2.80 19.66
N SER A 269 6.53 3.40 19.37
CA SER A 269 7.77 3.28 20.15
C SER A 269 8.69 4.46 19.82
N GLU A 270 9.62 4.80 20.70
CA GLU A 270 10.65 5.79 20.39
C GLU A 270 11.71 5.20 19.44
N PRO A 271 12.01 5.83 18.29
CA PRO A 271 11.45 7.07 17.75
C PRO A 271 10.27 6.85 16.74
N PHE A 272 9.65 5.68 16.72
CA PHE A 272 8.68 5.26 15.71
C PHE A 272 7.24 5.55 16.13
N ASN A 273 6.46 6.22 15.26
CA ASN A 273 5.03 6.41 15.44
C ASN A 273 4.28 6.11 14.14
N GLY A 274 3.22 5.29 14.24
CA GLY A 274 2.22 5.11 13.19
C GLY A 274 1.27 6.31 13.07
N ALA A 275 0.33 6.20 12.14
CA ALA A 275 -0.61 7.30 11.84
C ALA A 275 -1.74 7.44 12.88
N ALA A 276 -2.08 6.37 13.60
CA ALA A 276 -3.17 6.29 14.57
C ALA A 276 -2.71 5.64 15.89
N PRO A 277 -1.65 6.19 16.57
CA PRO A 277 -1.19 5.60 17.80
C PRO A 277 -2.27 5.73 18.89
N GLY A 278 -2.61 4.62 19.55
CA GLY A 278 -3.70 4.55 20.52
C GLY A 278 -5.05 4.10 19.98
N ALA A 279 -5.16 3.81 18.68
CA ALA A 279 -6.31 3.10 18.14
C ALA A 279 -6.29 1.62 18.53
N GLU A 280 -7.48 1.02 18.68
CA GLU A 280 -7.63 -0.43 18.66
C GLU A 280 -7.52 -0.91 17.22
N LEU A 281 -6.65 -1.88 16.96
CA LEU A 281 -6.47 -2.48 15.64
C LEU A 281 -7.32 -3.74 15.52
N PHE A 282 -8.14 -3.80 14.50
CA PHE A 282 -8.85 -5.00 14.06
C PHE A 282 -8.18 -5.50 12.78
N SER A 283 -7.41 -6.58 12.84
CA SER A 283 -6.62 -7.11 11.74
C SER A 283 -7.18 -8.44 11.26
N ALA A 284 -7.42 -8.56 9.96
CA ALA A 284 -7.86 -9.80 9.34
C ALA A 284 -6.77 -10.37 8.43
N ASP A 285 -6.30 -11.59 8.76
CA ASP A 285 -5.36 -12.35 7.95
C ASP A 285 -6.11 -13.09 6.83
N VAL A 286 -5.93 -12.63 5.59
CA VAL A 286 -6.56 -13.26 4.41
C VAL A 286 -5.62 -14.21 3.66
N TYR A 287 -4.38 -14.36 4.13
CA TYR A 287 -3.37 -15.21 3.49
C TYR A 287 -3.20 -16.57 4.17
N CYS A 288 -3.36 -16.62 5.49
CA CYS A 288 -3.22 -17.85 6.29
C CYS A 288 -1.90 -18.59 6.03
N GLY A 289 -0.80 -17.85 5.88
CA GLY A 289 0.50 -18.41 5.53
C GLY A 289 0.57 -19.04 4.13
N LEU A 290 -0.50 -18.96 3.36
CA LEU A 290 -0.53 -19.42 1.98
C LEU A 290 0.23 -18.41 1.13
N GLY A 291 1.41 -18.76 0.64
CA GLY A 291 2.15 -17.93 -0.32
C GLY A 291 1.36 -17.63 -1.61
N ALA A 292 0.16 -18.19 -1.75
CA ALA A 292 -0.74 -18.02 -2.89
C ALA A 292 -1.44 -16.65 -2.95
N GLY A 293 -1.45 -15.85 -1.87
CA GLY A 293 -2.25 -14.62 -1.82
C GLY A 293 -3.61 -14.83 -1.16
N GLY A 294 -4.31 -13.75 -0.87
CA GLY A 294 -5.65 -13.76 -0.28
C GLY A 294 -6.73 -14.07 -1.32
N ALA A 295 -7.45 -15.15 -1.15
CA ALA A 295 -8.61 -15.45 -1.99
C ALA A 295 -9.72 -14.42 -1.77
N VAL A 296 -10.47 -14.07 -2.82
CA VAL A 296 -11.48 -13.00 -2.74
C VAL A 296 -12.59 -13.31 -1.74
N ASP A 297 -12.92 -14.59 -1.51
CA ASP A 297 -13.89 -14.99 -0.48
C ASP A 297 -13.35 -14.73 0.95
N ALA A 298 -12.04 -14.87 1.18
CA ALA A 298 -11.42 -14.51 2.46
C ALA A 298 -11.37 -12.99 2.64
N VAL A 299 -11.10 -12.21 1.57
CA VAL A 299 -11.16 -10.74 1.63
C VAL A 299 -12.58 -10.25 1.93
N ALA A 300 -13.59 -10.88 1.34
CA ALA A 300 -14.99 -10.58 1.61
C ALA A 300 -15.38 -10.85 3.07
N ASP A 301 -14.96 -11.98 3.62
CA ASP A 301 -15.13 -12.35 5.02
C ASP A 301 -14.47 -11.35 5.97
N ALA A 302 -13.22 -10.96 5.67
CA ALA A 302 -12.47 -9.96 6.42
C ALA A 302 -13.20 -8.62 6.52
N VAL A 303 -13.68 -8.09 5.37
CA VAL A 303 -14.44 -6.83 5.35
C VAL A 303 -15.74 -6.95 6.12
N ALA A 304 -16.44 -8.07 6.01
CA ALA A 304 -17.69 -8.31 6.74
C ALA A 304 -17.46 -8.43 8.26
N TRP A 305 -16.39 -9.10 8.69
CA TRP A 305 -16.01 -9.16 10.09
C TRP A 305 -15.70 -7.77 10.65
N LEU A 306 -14.94 -6.95 9.92
CA LEU A 306 -14.64 -5.57 10.31
C LEU A 306 -15.91 -4.71 10.38
N ALA A 307 -16.86 -4.92 9.46
CA ALA A 307 -18.15 -4.26 9.50
C ALA A 307 -18.98 -4.67 10.72
N LYS A 308 -19.00 -5.97 11.07
CA LYS A 308 -19.63 -6.50 12.28
C LYS A 308 -19.02 -5.90 13.55
N GLN A 309 -17.71 -5.67 13.58
CA GLN A 309 -17.00 -4.99 14.68
C GLN A 309 -17.23 -3.47 14.71
N ARG A 310 -18.00 -2.93 13.75
CA ARG A 310 -18.27 -1.49 13.61
C ARG A 310 -16.99 -0.65 13.51
N VAL A 311 -16.02 -1.14 12.73
CA VAL A 311 -14.76 -0.46 12.47
C VAL A 311 -14.98 0.63 11.42
N PRO A 312 -14.83 1.94 11.73
CA PRO A 312 -15.22 3.00 10.80
C PRO A 312 -14.32 3.12 9.57
N VAL A 313 -13.03 2.84 9.70
CA VAL A 313 -12.05 2.94 8.61
C VAL A 313 -11.32 1.61 8.45
N ILE A 314 -11.30 1.09 7.23
CA ILE A 314 -10.70 -0.20 6.88
C ILE A 314 -9.60 0.03 5.85
N ASN A 315 -8.35 -0.27 6.21
CA ASN A 315 -7.21 -0.29 5.31
C ASN A 315 -7.11 -1.63 4.57
N VAL A 316 -6.96 -1.58 3.24
CA VAL A 316 -6.77 -2.75 2.38
C VAL A 316 -5.46 -2.57 1.61
N SER A 317 -4.37 -3.21 2.09
CA SER A 317 -3.04 -3.07 1.50
C SER A 317 -2.69 -4.21 0.53
N LEU A 318 -3.70 -4.72 -0.17
CA LEU A 318 -3.58 -5.75 -1.20
C LEU A 318 -4.33 -5.34 -2.47
N VAL A 319 -3.92 -5.90 -3.60
CA VAL A 319 -4.45 -5.54 -4.91
C VAL A 319 -4.74 -6.77 -5.76
N GLY A 320 -5.75 -6.65 -6.61
CA GLY A 320 -6.13 -7.69 -7.56
C GLY A 320 -6.95 -7.13 -8.74
N PRO A 321 -7.48 -8.01 -9.60
CA PRO A 321 -8.36 -7.61 -10.67
C PRO A 321 -9.73 -7.17 -10.14
N ARG A 322 -10.54 -6.55 -11.01
CA ARG A 322 -11.95 -6.34 -10.71
C ARG A 322 -12.63 -7.69 -10.44
N ASN A 323 -13.46 -7.74 -9.40
CA ASN A 323 -14.20 -8.94 -9.03
C ASN A 323 -15.60 -8.55 -8.55
N VAL A 324 -16.63 -9.22 -9.07
CA VAL A 324 -18.03 -8.89 -8.79
C VAL A 324 -18.38 -9.11 -7.32
N LEU A 325 -17.84 -10.15 -6.67
CA LEU A 325 -18.05 -10.39 -5.24
C LEU A 325 -17.48 -9.23 -4.43
N LEU A 326 -16.19 -8.89 -4.62
CA LEU A 326 -15.54 -7.84 -3.84
C LEU A 326 -16.20 -6.47 -4.08
N GLU A 327 -16.61 -6.17 -5.30
CA GLU A 327 -17.33 -4.93 -5.63
C GLU A 327 -18.62 -4.80 -4.80
N ASN A 328 -19.42 -5.86 -4.71
CA ASN A 328 -20.65 -5.86 -3.91
C ASN A 328 -20.36 -5.73 -2.41
N VAL A 329 -19.35 -6.41 -1.90
CA VAL A 329 -18.91 -6.32 -0.49
C VAL A 329 -18.48 -4.91 -0.14
N VAL A 330 -17.58 -4.32 -0.95
CA VAL A 330 -17.10 -2.94 -0.76
C VAL A 330 -18.25 -1.94 -0.82
N LYS A 331 -19.12 -2.05 -1.82
CA LYS A 331 -20.31 -1.20 -1.97
C LYS A 331 -21.23 -1.28 -0.74
N ARG A 332 -21.48 -2.49 -0.23
CA ARG A 332 -22.32 -2.66 0.98
C ARG A 332 -21.66 -2.11 2.24
N ALA A 333 -20.35 -2.25 2.40
CA ALA A 333 -19.60 -1.66 3.52
C ALA A 333 -19.66 -0.13 3.49
N ILE A 334 -19.40 0.48 2.34
CA ILE A 334 -19.48 1.94 2.16
C ILE A 334 -20.91 2.45 2.41
N ALA A 335 -21.93 1.77 1.90
CA ALA A 335 -23.34 2.12 2.14
C ALA A 335 -23.73 2.09 3.64
N ARG A 336 -22.97 1.38 4.47
CA ARG A 336 -23.11 1.36 5.93
C ARG A 336 -22.26 2.38 6.67
N GLY A 337 -21.56 3.25 5.93
CA GLY A 337 -20.75 4.32 6.48
C GLY A 337 -19.30 3.97 6.81
N HIS A 338 -18.85 2.79 6.40
CA HIS A 338 -17.43 2.45 6.50
C HIS A 338 -16.62 3.17 5.41
N VAL A 339 -15.43 3.66 5.75
CA VAL A 339 -14.45 4.16 4.78
C VAL A 339 -13.49 3.03 4.42
N ILE A 340 -13.41 2.70 3.15
CA ILE A 340 -12.41 1.77 2.63
C ILE A 340 -11.25 2.58 2.07
N VAL A 341 -10.05 2.38 2.59
CA VAL A 341 -8.80 2.99 2.12
C VAL A 341 -7.96 1.90 1.48
N ALA A 342 -7.50 2.09 0.25
CA ALA A 342 -6.79 1.06 -0.46
C ALA A 342 -5.58 1.57 -1.24
N ALA A 343 -4.54 0.74 -1.31
CA ALA A 343 -3.38 0.98 -2.14
C ALA A 343 -3.74 0.94 -3.64
N VAL A 344 -3.27 1.91 -4.43
CA VAL A 344 -3.54 1.94 -5.88
C VAL A 344 -2.73 0.91 -6.68
N GLY A 345 -1.74 0.27 -6.04
CA GLY A 345 -0.90 -0.76 -6.63
C GLY A 345 0.43 -0.25 -7.19
N ASN A 346 1.30 -1.20 -7.54
CA ASN A 346 2.69 -0.96 -7.94
C ASN A 346 3.05 -1.61 -9.28
N ASP A 347 2.08 -1.78 -10.17
CA ASP A 347 2.26 -2.40 -11.50
C ASP A 347 2.73 -1.39 -12.56
N GLY A 348 3.04 -0.16 -12.14
CA GLY A 348 3.49 0.93 -13.02
C GLY A 348 2.38 1.91 -13.42
N PRO A 349 2.77 3.10 -13.89
CA PRO A 349 1.85 4.20 -14.18
C PRO A 349 0.93 3.95 -15.39
N ALA A 350 1.27 3.02 -16.26
CA ALA A 350 0.51 2.65 -17.46
C ALA A 350 -0.31 1.36 -17.25
N ALA A 351 -0.20 0.70 -16.09
CA ALA A 351 -0.96 -0.50 -15.80
C ALA A 351 -2.46 -0.20 -15.68
N PRO A 352 -3.33 -1.16 -16.00
CA PRO A 352 -4.75 -1.05 -15.71
C PRO A 352 -4.98 -0.81 -14.20
N PRO A 353 -6.04 -0.07 -13.83
CA PRO A 353 -6.37 0.15 -12.43
C PRO A 353 -6.56 -1.17 -11.67
N LEU A 354 -6.03 -1.22 -10.44
CA LEU A 354 -6.17 -2.36 -9.54
C LEU A 354 -7.23 -2.09 -8.47
N TYR A 355 -7.80 -3.19 -7.97
CA TYR A 355 -8.90 -3.17 -7.00
C TYR A 355 -8.43 -3.71 -5.63
N PRO A 356 -9.02 -3.18 -4.53
CA PRO A 356 -10.26 -2.41 -4.45
C PRO A 356 -10.12 -0.88 -4.68
N ALA A 357 -8.91 -0.31 -4.79
CA ALA A 357 -8.73 1.15 -4.92
C ALA A 357 -9.53 1.77 -6.11
N ALA A 358 -9.75 1.00 -7.19
CA ALA A 358 -10.47 1.48 -8.36
C ALA A 358 -12.00 1.29 -8.31
N TYR A 359 -12.58 0.79 -7.20
CA TYR A 359 -14.03 0.82 -7.02
C TYR A 359 -14.51 2.23 -6.66
N PRO A 360 -15.73 2.60 -7.05
CA PRO A 360 -16.32 3.88 -6.63
C PRO A 360 -16.31 4.04 -5.11
N ASP A 361 -16.08 5.26 -4.64
CA ASP A 361 -16.13 5.67 -3.23
C ASP A 361 -15.09 4.98 -2.31
N VAL A 362 -14.13 4.24 -2.87
CA VAL A 362 -12.94 3.77 -2.16
C VAL A 362 -11.88 4.88 -2.20
N VAL A 363 -11.26 5.16 -1.07
CA VAL A 363 -10.16 6.13 -0.98
C VAL A 363 -8.87 5.47 -1.47
N GLY A 364 -8.49 5.77 -2.70
CA GLY A 364 -7.28 5.24 -3.33
C GLY A 364 -6.03 6.05 -2.97
N VAL A 365 -4.99 5.36 -2.51
CA VAL A 365 -3.77 6.00 -2.00
C VAL A 365 -2.55 5.60 -2.83
N THR A 366 -1.83 6.61 -3.33
CA THR A 366 -0.52 6.46 -3.94
C THR A 366 0.60 6.74 -2.95
N GLY A 367 1.81 6.25 -3.25
CA GLY A 367 3.00 6.45 -2.42
C GLY A 367 3.95 7.50 -2.98
N VAL A 368 4.59 8.27 -2.07
CA VAL A 368 5.71 9.17 -2.41
C VAL A 368 6.98 8.77 -1.65
N ASP A 369 8.12 9.16 -2.21
CA ASP A 369 9.44 9.04 -1.57
C ASP A 369 9.73 10.23 -0.61
N ALA A 370 10.89 10.23 0.05
CA ALA A 370 11.33 11.29 0.94
C ALA A 370 11.47 12.67 0.25
N ARG A 371 11.58 12.70 -1.08
CA ARG A 371 11.61 13.92 -1.89
C ARG A 371 10.22 14.35 -2.36
N ARG A 372 9.17 13.71 -1.84
CA ARG A 372 7.77 13.93 -2.23
C ARG A 372 7.48 13.64 -3.71
N LYS A 373 8.26 12.75 -4.33
CA LYS A 373 8.02 12.28 -5.69
C LYS A 373 7.21 11.00 -5.63
N VAL A 374 6.16 10.93 -6.47
CA VAL A 374 5.38 9.70 -6.61
C VAL A 374 6.30 8.54 -6.97
N LEU A 375 6.08 7.38 -6.38
CA LEU A 375 6.83 6.17 -6.66
C LEU A 375 6.68 5.81 -8.15
N LEU A 376 7.80 5.41 -8.77
CA LEU A 376 7.83 5.13 -10.21
C LEU A 376 6.90 3.99 -10.59
N GLU A 377 6.80 2.99 -9.71
CA GLU A 377 5.95 1.82 -9.84
C GLU A 377 4.48 2.07 -9.48
N ALA A 378 4.14 3.18 -8.82
CA ALA A 378 2.78 3.43 -8.38
C ALA A 378 1.80 3.58 -9.55
N GLY A 379 0.64 2.92 -9.42
CA GLY A 379 -0.49 3.11 -10.32
C GLY A 379 -0.95 4.57 -10.36
N ARG A 380 -1.41 5.02 -11.51
CA ARG A 380 -1.95 6.38 -11.73
C ARG A 380 -3.33 6.30 -12.36
N GLY A 381 -4.13 7.32 -12.14
CA GLY A 381 -5.46 7.38 -12.74
C GLY A 381 -6.48 8.06 -11.85
N PRO A 382 -7.76 8.04 -12.23
CA PRO A 382 -8.83 8.68 -11.49
C PRO A 382 -9.09 8.05 -10.10
N GLN A 383 -8.55 6.86 -9.84
CA GLN A 383 -8.64 6.17 -8.56
C GLN A 383 -7.64 6.68 -7.51
N VAL A 384 -6.83 7.67 -7.83
CA VAL A 384 -5.88 8.27 -6.87
C VAL A 384 -6.57 9.43 -6.16
N ASP A 385 -6.87 9.27 -4.86
CA ASP A 385 -7.50 10.32 -4.04
C ASP A 385 -6.49 11.07 -3.19
N PHE A 386 -5.48 10.37 -2.64
CA PHE A 386 -4.43 10.97 -1.82
C PHE A 386 -3.07 10.38 -2.12
N SER A 387 -2.04 11.11 -1.77
CA SER A 387 -0.67 10.63 -1.67
C SER A 387 -0.18 10.68 -0.21
N ALA A 388 0.63 9.70 0.18
CA ALA A 388 1.27 9.65 1.49
C ALA A 388 2.68 9.03 1.38
N PRO A 389 3.56 9.18 2.40
CA PRO A 389 4.86 8.51 2.40
C PRO A 389 4.71 7.01 2.16
N GLY A 390 5.43 6.48 1.16
CA GLY A 390 5.38 5.07 0.75
C GLY A 390 6.77 4.47 0.52
N ALA A 391 7.85 5.23 0.72
CA ALA A 391 9.22 4.77 0.63
C ALA A 391 10.16 5.59 1.52
N ASP A 392 11.42 5.17 1.60
CA ASP A 392 12.47 5.80 2.41
C ASP A 392 12.10 5.87 3.90
N MET A 393 11.33 4.91 4.37
CA MET A 393 10.89 4.81 5.75
C MET A 393 11.01 3.38 6.28
N ALA A 394 11.04 3.24 7.60
CA ALA A 394 11.06 1.97 8.29
C ALA A 394 9.65 1.54 8.69
N ALA A 395 9.43 0.23 8.78
CA ALA A 395 8.28 -0.40 9.40
C ALA A 395 8.72 -1.64 10.20
N ALA A 396 7.88 -2.11 11.11
CA ALA A 396 8.17 -3.30 11.89
C ALA A 396 8.27 -4.53 10.98
N GLY A 397 9.29 -5.37 11.23
CA GLY A 397 9.42 -6.69 10.64
C GLY A 397 8.81 -7.77 11.53
N LEU A 398 9.15 -9.03 11.27
CA LEU A 398 8.93 -10.10 12.22
C LEU A 398 10.05 -10.06 13.28
N ALA A 399 9.72 -10.45 14.51
CA ALA A 399 10.58 -10.27 15.68
C ALA A 399 10.91 -8.77 15.91
N PRO A 400 11.70 -8.38 16.91
CA PRO A 400 11.96 -6.97 17.25
C PRO A 400 12.92 -6.30 16.26
N THR A 401 12.56 -6.31 14.96
CA THR A 401 13.34 -5.73 13.87
C THR A 401 12.53 -4.69 13.11
N PHE A 402 13.24 -3.74 12.48
CA PHE A 402 12.64 -2.82 11.52
C PHE A 402 13.29 -3.02 10.15
N SER A 403 12.49 -2.89 9.11
CA SER A 403 12.92 -3.03 7.73
C SER A 403 12.55 -1.80 6.90
N ALA A 404 13.34 -1.53 5.86
CA ALA A 404 12.97 -0.53 4.88
C ALA A 404 11.75 -1.02 4.08
N VAL A 405 10.79 -0.14 3.85
CA VAL A 405 9.58 -0.45 3.08
C VAL A 405 9.46 0.45 1.86
N ARG A 406 8.84 -0.10 0.80
CA ARG A 406 8.57 0.63 -0.43
C ARG A 406 7.31 0.08 -1.11
N GLY A 407 6.37 0.97 -1.40
CA GLY A 407 5.14 0.66 -2.12
C GLY A 407 3.92 1.42 -1.61
N THR A 408 2.87 1.42 -2.40
CA THR A 408 1.59 2.08 -2.07
C THR A 408 0.88 1.42 -0.87
N SER A 409 1.17 0.14 -0.59
CA SER A 409 0.68 -0.57 0.62
C SER A 409 1.13 0.07 1.93
N PHE A 410 2.23 0.81 1.92
CA PHE A 410 2.76 1.48 3.11
C PHE A 410 2.30 2.93 3.22
N ALA A 411 1.78 3.50 2.13
CA ALA A 411 1.15 4.81 2.11
C ALA A 411 -0.32 4.75 2.56
N ALA A 412 -1.05 3.72 2.15
CA ALA A 412 -2.46 3.53 2.49
C ALA A 412 -2.75 3.56 4.01
N PRO A 413 -2.00 2.84 4.89
CA PRO A 413 -2.25 2.86 6.32
C PRO A 413 -2.06 4.24 6.96
N ILE A 414 -1.22 5.10 6.39
CA ILE A 414 -1.06 6.48 6.88
C ILE A 414 -2.36 7.26 6.66
N VAL A 415 -2.95 7.20 5.48
CA VAL A 415 -4.23 7.84 5.18
C VAL A 415 -5.36 7.24 6.02
N ALA A 416 -5.40 5.91 6.14
CA ALA A 416 -6.40 5.21 6.95
C ALA A 416 -6.33 5.62 8.43
N GLY A 417 -5.13 5.73 8.99
CA GLY A 417 -4.94 6.18 10.37
C GLY A 417 -5.40 7.62 10.61
N LEU A 418 -5.07 8.53 9.68
CA LEU A 418 -5.52 9.93 9.75
C LEU A 418 -7.05 10.05 9.70
N LEU A 419 -7.72 9.27 8.85
CA LEU A 419 -9.18 9.25 8.77
C LEU A 419 -9.80 8.62 10.03
N ALA A 420 -9.22 7.53 10.54
CA ALA A 420 -9.70 6.85 11.75
C ALA A 420 -9.68 7.75 12.99
N ALA A 421 -8.70 8.64 13.11
CA ALA A 421 -8.62 9.60 14.19
C ALA A 421 -9.85 10.56 14.26
N SER A 422 -10.56 10.76 13.13
CA SER A 422 -11.70 11.63 12.99
C SER A 422 -13.06 10.91 13.10
N LEU A 423 -13.06 9.56 13.04
CA LEU A 423 -14.28 8.75 13.00
C LEU A 423 -14.34 7.78 14.17
N ARG A 424 -15.44 7.76 14.91
CA ARG A 424 -15.63 6.85 16.05
C ARG A 424 -16.46 5.62 15.69
N GLU A 425 -17.40 5.78 14.77
CA GLU A 425 -18.34 4.78 14.31
C GLU A 425 -18.56 4.93 12.80
N PRO A 426 -18.97 3.87 12.11
CA PRO A 426 -19.39 3.98 10.72
C PRO A 426 -20.55 4.95 10.56
N ASP A 427 -20.37 5.98 9.75
CA ASP A 427 -21.37 7.01 9.43
C ASP A 427 -21.08 7.66 8.08
N LEU A 428 -22.01 7.59 7.13
CA LEU A 428 -21.86 8.14 5.78
C LEU A 428 -21.55 9.64 5.76
N SER A 429 -22.27 10.40 6.59
CA SER A 429 -22.06 11.85 6.66
C SER A 429 -20.71 12.20 7.29
N GLY A 430 -20.34 11.49 8.37
CA GLY A 430 -19.04 11.61 9.02
C GLY A 430 -17.89 11.20 8.11
N ALA A 431 -18.04 10.10 7.38
CA ALA A 431 -17.06 9.64 6.40
C ALA A 431 -16.78 10.71 5.33
N SER A 432 -17.82 11.23 4.70
CA SER A 432 -17.68 12.27 3.68
C SER A 432 -17.02 13.54 4.23
N LYS A 433 -17.39 13.97 5.45
CA LYS A 433 -16.79 15.13 6.12
C LYS A 433 -15.31 14.89 6.48
N ALA A 434 -14.97 13.69 6.96
CA ALA A 434 -13.59 13.34 7.32
C ALA A 434 -12.69 13.33 6.07
N ILE A 435 -13.14 12.75 4.97
CA ILE A 435 -12.42 12.74 3.69
C ILE A 435 -12.23 14.16 3.16
N ALA A 436 -13.30 14.99 3.16
CA ALA A 436 -13.21 16.38 2.72
C ALA A 436 -12.28 17.22 3.61
N ALA A 437 -12.30 17.02 4.93
CA ALA A 437 -11.40 17.71 5.86
C ALA A 437 -9.94 17.29 5.64
N LEU A 438 -9.67 16.01 5.35
CA LEU A 438 -8.33 15.53 5.01
C LEU A 438 -7.87 16.14 3.68
N ALA A 439 -8.74 16.25 2.68
CA ALA A 439 -8.43 16.87 1.40
C ALA A 439 -8.04 18.36 1.53
N GLN A 440 -8.70 19.10 2.43
CA GLN A 440 -8.34 20.49 2.72
C GLN A 440 -6.97 20.66 3.40
N GLN A 441 -6.46 19.62 4.07
CA GLN A 441 -5.16 19.61 4.73
C GLN A 441 -4.04 19.08 3.82
N ALA A 442 -4.39 18.50 2.68
CA ALA A 442 -3.42 17.93 1.76
C ALA A 442 -2.54 19.01 1.13
N VAL A 443 -1.25 18.74 1.02
CA VAL A 443 -0.30 19.60 0.31
C VAL A 443 -0.38 19.27 -1.17
N ASP A 444 -0.86 20.23 -1.95
CA ASP A 444 -0.96 20.11 -3.42
C ASP A 444 0.42 19.84 -4.04
N LEU A 445 0.52 18.75 -4.78
CA LEU A 445 1.73 18.30 -5.48
C LEU A 445 1.38 17.99 -6.93
N GLY A 446 2.33 18.25 -7.82
CA GLY A 446 2.15 17.95 -9.24
C GLY A 446 1.42 19.07 -9.98
N SER A 447 0.35 18.74 -10.68
CA SER A 447 -0.51 19.73 -11.34
C SER A 447 -1.41 20.40 -10.31
N ARG A 448 -1.68 21.68 -10.48
CA ARG A 448 -2.51 22.43 -9.54
C ARG A 448 -3.91 21.80 -9.37
N GLY A 449 -4.29 21.57 -8.12
CA GLY A 449 -5.57 20.95 -7.76
C GLY A 449 -5.52 19.41 -7.86
N VAL A 450 -6.67 18.77 -7.86
CA VAL A 450 -6.78 17.30 -7.90
C VAL A 450 -6.24 16.76 -9.22
N ASP A 451 -5.27 15.86 -9.17
CA ASP A 451 -4.68 15.24 -10.34
C ASP A 451 -4.61 13.70 -10.25
N LYS A 452 -4.32 13.02 -11.38
CA LYS A 452 -4.29 11.57 -11.48
C LYS A 452 -3.00 10.93 -10.89
N THR A 453 -2.10 11.73 -10.35
CA THR A 453 -0.79 11.28 -9.84
C THR A 453 -0.72 11.38 -8.33
N TYR A 454 -1.21 12.48 -7.77
CA TYR A 454 -1.16 12.78 -6.34
C TYR A 454 -2.54 12.89 -5.68
N GLY A 455 -3.62 12.82 -6.47
CA GLY A 455 -4.99 13.02 -5.98
C GLY A 455 -5.20 14.44 -5.46
N ASN A 456 -5.80 14.58 -4.26
CA ASN A 456 -5.92 15.84 -3.54
C ASN A 456 -4.58 16.38 -3.03
N GLY A 457 -3.51 15.58 -3.06
CA GLY A 457 -2.19 15.96 -2.60
C GLY A 457 -1.64 15.06 -1.49
N LEU A 458 -0.52 15.50 -0.89
CA LEU A 458 0.22 14.77 0.12
C LEU A 458 -0.35 15.00 1.52
N VAL A 459 -0.67 13.92 2.21
CA VAL A 459 -1.03 13.91 3.62
C VAL A 459 -0.04 13.07 4.43
N GLY A 460 0.01 13.26 5.74
CA GLY A 460 0.84 12.46 6.63
C GLY A 460 2.37 12.66 6.48
N ALA A 461 2.82 13.71 5.77
CA ALA A 461 4.26 14.00 5.61
C ALA A 461 5.00 14.24 6.93
N GLY A 462 4.30 14.66 7.98
CA GLY A 462 4.83 14.88 9.33
C GLY A 462 4.78 13.65 10.22
N ILE A 463 4.26 12.52 9.76
CA ILE A 463 4.27 11.27 10.51
C ILE A 463 5.70 10.77 10.48
N SER A 464 6.35 10.87 11.64
CA SER A 464 7.77 10.56 11.79
C SER A 464 7.99 9.06 11.85
N VAL A 465 8.28 8.46 10.70
CA VAL A 465 8.85 7.12 10.62
C VAL A 465 10.32 7.29 10.25
N ALA A 466 11.22 7.04 11.18
CA ALA A 466 12.65 7.26 10.97
C ALA A 466 13.15 6.43 9.78
N PRO A 467 13.95 7.01 8.85
CA PRO A 467 14.60 6.24 7.79
C PRO A 467 15.45 5.12 8.38
N VAL A 468 15.51 3.96 7.73
CA VAL A 468 16.29 2.79 8.18
C VAL A 468 17.75 3.15 8.49
N ALA A 469 18.34 4.09 7.74
CA ALA A 469 19.70 4.57 8.00
C ALA A 469 19.86 5.22 9.39
N ALA A 470 18.81 5.86 9.92
CA ALA A 470 18.84 6.44 11.27
C ALA A 470 18.66 5.38 12.37
N LEU A 471 17.99 4.25 12.07
CA LEU A 471 17.83 3.13 13.00
C LEU A 471 19.09 2.27 13.11
N VAL A 472 19.97 2.30 12.09
CA VAL A 472 21.25 1.58 12.07
C VAL A 472 22.38 2.41 12.70
N GLY A 473 22.24 3.75 12.76
CA GLY A 473 23.31 4.68 13.16
C GLY A 473 23.60 4.78 14.66
N THR A 474 22.77 4.22 15.55
CA THR A 474 22.98 4.29 16.99
C THR A 474 23.78 3.11 17.57
N GLY A 475 24.15 2.13 16.74
CA GLY A 475 24.92 0.93 17.16
C GLY A 475 26.34 0.80 16.61
N GLY A 476 26.84 1.76 15.83
CA GLY A 476 28.04 1.55 15.00
C GLY A 476 29.19 2.57 15.14
N VAL A 477 29.36 3.28 16.26
CA VAL A 477 30.56 4.11 16.48
C VAL A 477 31.10 3.88 17.89
N ALA A 478 31.65 2.72 18.13
CA ALA A 478 32.53 2.50 19.28
C ALA A 478 33.44 1.30 19.04
N THR A 479 34.22 1.27 17.96
CA THR A 479 35.44 0.41 17.87
C THR A 479 36.29 0.84 16.64
N ALA A 480 36.92 1.99 16.72
CA ALA A 480 38.09 2.31 15.88
C ALA A 480 38.93 3.43 16.52
N ALA A 481 39.35 3.25 17.77
CA ALA A 481 40.41 4.05 18.34
C ALA A 481 41.09 3.25 19.49
N ALA A 482 41.76 2.17 19.10
CA ALA A 482 42.79 1.56 19.93
C ALA A 482 43.62 0.60 19.09
N ARG A 483 44.55 1.16 18.32
CA ARG A 483 45.86 0.54 17.96
C ARG A 483 46.65 1.59 17.15
N HIS A 484 47.48 2.32 17.75
CA HIS A 484 48.92 2.46 17.67
C HIS A 484 49.39 3.62 18.55
#